data_faf59480ca1ea3e9c40302150ee73230
#
_entry.id   faf59480ca1ea3e9c40302150ee73230
#
_cell.length_a   1.000
_cell.length_b   1.000
_cell.length_c   1.000
_cell.angle_alpha   90.00
_cell.angle_beta   90.00
_cell.angle_gamma   90.00
#
_symmetry.space_group_name_H-M   'P 1'
#
loop_
_entity.id
_entity.type
_entity.pdbx_description
1 polymer ?
#
loop_
_entity_poly.entity_id
_entity_poly.type
_entity_poly.pdbx_seq_one_letter_code
_entity_poly.pdbx_strand_id
1 'polypeptide(L)'
;ISACLVGSEMCIRDRYNGVISGVSLSGDKFFYDNPLESMGQHERQHWFGCACCPGNITRFMASVPYYMYATQGNDVYVNLFIQSKADIETESNKINVEQTTGYPWDGKISIAVTPEKEQEFALRVRIPGWAQDAPVPTDLYSFTDKAQAYSISVNGSKVNAKQYDGYATLVRNWKAGDVVEINLPMEVRRCLLYTSPS
;
A
#
# COMPACT_ATOMS: atom_id res chain seq x y z
N ILE A 1 8.20 11.44 15.28
CA ILE A 1 7.44 10.21 14.95
C ILE A 1 7.30 10.06 13.42
N SER A 2 7.08 11.16 12.65
CA SER A 2 6.84 11.06 11.20
C SER A 2 8.03 10.54 10.37
N ALA A 3 9.26 10.89 10.70
CA ALA A 3 10.44 10.41 9.97
C ALA A 3 10.68 8.91 10.12
N CYS A 4 10.30 8.32 11.27
CA CYS A 4 10.40 6.88 11.50
C CYS A 4 9.31 6.09 10.77
N LEU A 5 8.12 6.69 10.54
CA LEU A 5 7.02 6.08 9.82
C LEU A 5 7.33 5.94 8.31
N VAL A 6 7.91 6.95 7.68
CA VAL A 6 8.24 6.92 6.24
C VAL A 6 9.23 5.78 5.92
N GLY A 7 10.26 5.60 6.73
CA GLY A 7 11.22 4.50 6.55
C GLY A 7 10.60 3.12 6.80
N SER A 8 9.76 2.98 7.84
CA SER A 8 9.09 1.72 8.17
C SER A 8 8.02 1.33 7.14
N GLU A 9 7.27 2.29 6.60
CA GLU A 9 6.28 2.04 5.57
C GLU A 9 6.89 1.46 4.29
N MET A 10 8.03 1.97 3.86
CA MET A 10 8.73 1.43 2.71
C MET A 10 9.17 -0.02 2.97
N CYS A 11 9.71 -0.31 4.15
CA CYS A 11 10.08 -1.66 4.54
C CYS A 11 8.86 -2.60 4.60
N ILE A 12 7.70 -2.12 5.09
CA ILE A 12 6.47 -2.91 5.17
C ILE A 12 5.96 -3.21 3.76
N ARG A 13 5.87 -2.20 2.90
CA ARG A 13 5.46 -2.37 1.51
C ARG A 13 6.38 -3.35 0.77
N ASP A 14 7.68 -3.19 0.91
CA ASP A 14 8.65 -4.03 0.21
C ASP A 14 8.59 -5.49 0.70
N ARG A 15 8.39 -5.70 1.99
CA ARG A 15 8.14 -7.04 2.56
C ARG A 15 6.83 -7.63 2.07
N TYR A 16 5.77 -6.83 2.04
CA TYR A 16 4.47 -7.26 1.53
C TYR A 16 4.57 -7.68 0.05
N ASN A 17 5.19 -6.86 -0.79
CA ASN A 17 5.43 -7.19 -2.19
C ASN A 17 6.34 -8.42 -2.34
N GLY A 18 7.37 -8.55 -1.51
CA GLY A 18 8.25 -9.73 -1.49
C GLY A 18 7.51 -11.01 -1.14
N VAL A 19 6.57 -10.95 -0.19
CA VAL A 19 5.71 -12.10 0.15
C VAL A 19 4.77 -12.44 -0.99
N ILE A 20 4.11 -11.46 -1.60
CA ILE A 20 3.22 -11.67 -2.75
C ILE A 20 3.99 -12.32 -3.91
N SER A 21 5.20 -11.87 -4.21
CA SER A 21 6.02 -12.44 -5.29
C SER A 21 6.64 -13.78 -4.90
N GLY A 22 6.94 -13.98 -3.62
CA GLY A 22 7.62 -15.18 -3.12
C GLY A 22 6.72 -16.40 -2.99
N VAL A 23 5.42 -16.22 -2.72
CA VAL A 23 4.45 -17.30 -2.52
C VAL A 23 3.70 -17.60 -3.81
N SER A 24 3.40 -18.88 -4.08
CA SER A 24 2.55 -19.29 -5.22
C SER A 24 1.12 -18.78 -5.05
N LEU A 25 0.40 -18.63 -6.16
CA LEU A 25 -1.03 -18.25 -6.13
C LEU A 25 -1.90 -19.26 -5.36
N SER A 26 -1.50 -20.53 -5.35
CA SER A 26 -2.14 -21.60 -4.57
C SER A 26 -1.81 -21.52 -3.07
N GLY A 27 -0.81 -20.73 -2.68
CA GLY A 27 -0.37 -20.57 -1.29
C GLY A 27 0.40 -21.77 -0.72
N ASP A 28 0.70 -22.78 -1.55
CA ASP A 28 1.28 -24.06 -1.12
C ASP A 28 2.79 -24.19 -1.41
N LYS A 29 3.36 -23.25 -2.16
CA LYS A 29 4.77 -23.22 -2.53
C LYS A 29 5.35 -21.84 -2.33
N PHE A 30 6.64 -21.77 -2.02
CA PHE A 30 7.35 -20.51 -1.83
C PHE A 30 8.81 -20.62 -2.25
N PHE A 31 9.45 -19.48 -2.49
CA PHE A 31 10.90 -19.39 -2.61
C PHE A 31 11.53 -19.28 -1.22
N TYR A 32 12.62 -19.99 -0.99
CA TYR A 32 13.46 -19.76 0.19
C TYR A 32 14.28 -18.49 0.01
N ASP A 33 14.94 -18.40 -1.15
CA ASP A 33 15.61 -17.19 -1.61
C ASP A 33 14.68 -16.45 -2.58
N ASN A 34 14.73 -15.13 -2.57
CA ASN A 34 14.11 -14.30 -3.59
C ASN A 34 15.20 -13.75 -4.52
N PRO A 35 15.66 -14.54 -5.50
CA PRO A 35 16.70 -14.09 -6.40
C PRO A 35 16.20 -12.93 -7.27
N LEU A 36 17.04 -11.92 -7.46
CA LEU A 36 16.72 -10.77 -8.33
C LEU A 36 16.68 -11.18 -9.80
N GLU A 37 17.41 -12.24 -10.14
CA GLU A 37 17.49 -12.79 -11.49
C GLU A 37 17.54 -14.32 -11.42
N SER A 38 16.86 -14.99 -12.33
CA SER A 38 16.85 -16.43 -12.45
C SER A 38 16.75 -16.84 -13.92
N MET A 39 17.56 -17.82 -14.31
CA MET A 39 17.50 -18.47 -15.63
C MET A 39 16.65 -19.75 -15.61
N GLY A 40 15.69 -19.86 -14.68
CA GLY A 40 14.81 -21.01 -14.51
C GLY A 40 15.33 -22.08 -13.54
N GLN A 41 16.50 -21.89 -12.92
CA GLN A 41 17.05 -22.84 -11.95
C GLN A 41 16.44 -22.71 -10.56
N HIS A 42 15.70 -21.64 -10.29
CA HIS A 42 15.00 -21.43 -9.02
C HIS A 42 13.51 -21.71 -9.18
N GLU A 43 13.03 -22.64 -8.38
CA GLU A 43 11.62 -23.02 -8.37
C GLU A 43 11.02 -22.89 -6.98
N ARG A 44 9.74 -22.53 -6.90
CA ARG A 44 9.00 -22.56 -5.64
C ARG A 44 8.81 -24.00 -5.20
N GLN A 45 9.08 -24.30 -3.93
CA GLN A 45 8.94 -25.63 -3.35
C GLN A 45 7.94 -25.60 -2.20
N HIS A 46 7.34 -26.75 -1.90
CA HIS A 46 6.43 -26.90 -0.75
C HIS A 46 7.17 -26.77 0.58
N TRP A 47 8.45 -27.14 0.61
CA TRP A 47 9.27 -27.13 1.82
C TRP A 47 10.75 -27.08 1.47
N PHE A 48 11.53 -26.53 2.39
CA PHE A 48 12.98 -26.53 2.38
C PHE A 48 13.52 -27.16 3.66
N GLY A 49 14.75 -27.66 3.66
CA GLY A 49 15.36 -28.33 4.80
C GLY A 49 15.53 -27.46 6.05
N CYS A 50 15.46 -26.14 5.92
CA CYS A 50 15.48 -25.18 7.03
C CYS A 50 14.10 -24.52 7.19
N ALA A 51 13.55 -24.52 8.39
CA ALA A 51 12.19 -24.04 8.69
C ALA A 51 12.13 -22.57 9.16
N CYS A 52 13.23 -21.82 9.19
CA CYS A 52 13.24 -20.46 9.74
C CYS A 52 12.41 -19.46 8.90
N CYS A 53 12.50 -19.51 7.56
CA CYS A 53 11.82 -18.57 6.69
C CYS A 53 10.30 -18.77 6.64
N PRO A 54 9.74 -19.99 6.53
CA PRO A 54 8.30 -20.21 6.61
C PRO A 54 7.68 -19.67 7.90
N GLY A 55 8.32 -19.92 9.04
CA GLY A 55 7.85 -19.40 10.32
C GLY A 55 7.85 -17.87 10.40
N ASN A 56 8.83 -17.21 9.80
CA ASN A 56 8.89 -15.76 9.71
C ASN A 56 7.85 -15.19 8.75
N ILE A 57 7.64 -15.82 7.59
CA ILE A 57 6.59 -15.44 6.63
C ILE A 57 5.21 -15.56 7.29
N THR A 58 4.94 -16.68 7.98
CA THR A 58 3.66 -16.89 8.66
C THR A 58 3.39 -15.82 9.72
N ARG A 59 4.39 -15.50 10.55
CA ARG A 59 4.28 -14.42 11.54
C ARG A 59 4.08 -13.06 10.90
N PHE A 60 4.78 -12.79 9.80
CA PHE A 60 4.63 -11.54 9.08
C PHE A 60 3.23 -11.44 8.47
N MET A 61 2.73 -12.47 7.80
CA MET A 61 1.38 -12.47 7.21
C MET A 61 0.31 -12.21 8.26
N ALA A 62 0.41 -12.84 9.44
CA ALA A 62 -0.50 -12.60 10.55
C ALA A 62 -0.43 -11.15 11.09
N SER A 63 0.70 -10.46 10.92
CA SER A 63 0.88 -9.08 11.36
C SER A 63 0.50 -8.02 10.32
N VAL A 64 0.31 -8.38 9.05
CA VAL A 64 -0.02 -7.43 7.98
C VAL A 64 -1.24 -6.55 8.29
N PRO A 65 -2.34 -7.08 8.90
CA PRO A 65 -3.49 -6.25 9.26
C PRO A 65 -3.15 -5.04 10.15
N TYR A 66 -2.16 -5.15 11.03
CA TYR A 66 -1.73 -4.06 11.92
C TYR A 66 -1.01 -2.92 11.18
N TYR A 67 -0.60 -3.14 9.95
CA TYR A 67 0.08 -2.13 9.13
C TYR A 67 -0.83 -1.45 8.11
N MET A 68 -2.05 -1.98 7.91
CA MET A 68 -2.99 -1.44 6.91
C MET A 68 -3.45 -0.04 7.26
N TYR A 69 -3.66 0.21 8.55
CA TYR A 69 -4.14 1.48 9.07
C TYR A 69 -3.26 1.97 10.21
N ALA A 70 -3.22 3.28 10.39
CA ALA A 70 -2.63 3.92 11.56
C ALA A 70 -3.47 5.12 11.97
N THR A 71 -3.29 5.58 13.20
CA THR A 71 -3.98 6.77 13.73
C THR A 71 -3.00 7.75 14.35
N GLN A 72 -3.33 9.03 14.28
CA GLN A 72 -2.64 10.09 14.98
C GLN A 72 -3.67 11.12 15.45
N GLY A 73 -3.96 11.15 16.74
CA GLY A 73 -5.08 11.90 17.26
C GLY A 73 -6.39 11.36 16.70
N ASN A 74 -7.12 12.19 15.97
CA ASN A 74 -8.33 11.78 15.26
C ASN A 74 -8.10 11.46 13.77
N ASP A 75 -6.90 11.68 13.25
CA ASP A 75 -6.57 11.41 11.86
C ASP A 75 -6.39 9.91 11.62
N VAL A 76 -6.86 9.44 10.47
CA VAL A 76 -6.75 8.06 10.03
C VAL A 76 -5.84 7.98 8.81
N TYR A 77 -4.89 7.05 8.84
CA TYR A 77 -3.96 6.77 7.75
C TYR A 77 -4.32 5.44 7.10
N VAL A 78 -4.44 5.41 5.79
CA VAL A 78 -4.61 4.21 4.98
C VAL A 78 -3.28 3.94 4.28
N ASN A 79 -2.55 2.93 4.76
CA ASN A 79 -1.17 2.64 4.33
C ASN A 79 -1.11 1.59 3.23
N LEU A 80 -1.98 0.58 3.28
CA LEU A 80 -1.99 -0.54 2.35
C LEU A 80 -3.38 -0.69 1.73
N PHE A 81 -3.42 -0.93 0.43
CA PHE A 81 -4.65 -1.19 -0.30
C PHE A 81 -4.91 -2.69 -0.34
N ILE A 82 -5.65 -3.16 0.66
CA ILE A 82 -6.03 -4.56 0.81
C ILE A 82 -7.53 -4.60 1.09
N GLN A 83 -8.26 -5.46 0.40
CA GLN A 83 -9.68 -5.65 0.67
C GLN A 83 -9.87 -6.03 2.14
N SER A 84 -10.58 -5.18 2.89
CA SER A 84 -10.63 -5.29 4.35
C SER A 84 -11.78 -4.50 4.93
N LYS A 85 -12.15 -4.88 6.15
CA LYS A 85 -13.04 -4.11 7.01
C LYS A 85 -12.41 -3.98 8.38
N ALA A 86 -12.30 -2.77 8.90
CA ALA A 86 -11.65 -2.48 10.16
C ALA A 86 -12.44 -1.47 10.98
N ASP A 87 -12.51 -1.72 12.28
CA ASP A 87 -12.97 -0.76 13.28
C ASP A 87 -11.74 -0.06 13.86
N ILE A 88 -11.61 1.23 13.62
CA ILE A 88 -10.46 2.04 14.00
C ILE A 88 -10.88 2.94 15.15
N GLU A 89 -10.20 2.81 16.28
CA GLU A 89 -10.39 3.69 17.42
C GLU A 89 -9.43 4.87 17.32
N THR A 90 -9.98 6.08 17.42
CA THR A 90 -9.25 7.35 17.49
C THR A 90 -9.44 7.97 18.87
N GLU A 91 -8.83 9.12 19.15
CA GLU A 91 -8.95 9.75 20.48
C GLU A 91 -10.40 10.10 20.87
N SER A 92 -11.27 10.42 19.91
CA SER A 92 -12.63 10.89 20.20
C SER A 92 -13.74 10.17 19.44
N ASN A 93 -13.40 9.22 18.55
CA ASN A 93 -14.39 8.55 17.70
C ASN A 93 -13.98 7.11 17.39
N LYS A 94 -14.96 6.30 17.04
CA LYS A 94 -14.75 5.00 16.42
C LYS A 94 -15.20 5.07 14.96
N ILE A 95 -14.32 4.64 14.06
CA ILE A 95 -14.52 4.78 12.62
C ILE A 95 -14.44 3.39 11.99
N ASN A 96 -15.53 2.95 11.36
CA ASN A 96 -15.47 1.77 10.51
C ASN A 96 -14.96 2.17 9.13
N VAL A 97 -13.90 1.52 8.67
CA VAL A 97 -13.32 1.71 7.35
C VAL A 97 -13.40 0.39 6.58
N GLU A 98 -14.03 0.44 5.41
CA GLU A 98 -14.13 -0.73 4.53
C GLU A 98 -13.46 -0.42 3.20
N GLN A 99 -12.44 -1.21 2.84
CA GLN A 99 -11.77 -1.12 1.55
C GLN A 99 -12.28 -2.22 0.62
N THR A 100 -12.67 -1.83 -0.59
CA THR A 100 -12.97 -2.73 -1.71
C THR A 100 -12.01 -2.43 -2.84
N THR A 101 -11.20 -3.42 -3.24
CA THR A 101 -10.18 -3.22 -4.26
C THR A 101 -9.72 -4.54 -4.87
N GLY A 102 -9.32 -4.50 -6.15
CA GLY A 102 -8.58 -5.56 -6.81
C GLY A 102 -7.06 -5.34 -6.80
N TYR A 103 -6.57 -4.33 -6.06
CA TYR A 103 -5.13 -4.05 -5.97
C TYR A 103 -4.35 -5.27 -5.42
N PRO A 104 -3.19 -5.66 -5.97
CA PRO A 104 -2.37 -4.94 -6.95
C PRO A 104 -2.68 -5.25 -8.43
N TRP A 105 -3.76 -5.95 -8.75
CA TRP A 105 -4.08 -6.36 -10.11
C TRP A 105 -4.79 -5.27 -10.92
N ASP A 106 -5.49 -4.38 -10.24
CA ASP A 106 -6.00 -3.14 -10.82
C ASP A 106 -5.80 -1.97 -9.85
N GLY A 107 -5.90 -0.74 -10.34
CA GLY A 107 -5.64 0.47 -9.56
C GLY A 107 -6.88 1.11 -8.95
N LYS A 108 -8.02 0.43 -8.95
CA LYS A 108 -9.26 0.97 -8.39
C LYS A 108 -9.38 0.60 -6.92
N ILE A 109 -9.51 1.60 -6.07
CA ILE A 109 -9.68 1.44 -4.63
C ILE A 109 -10.90 2.25 -4.22
N SER A 110 -11.82 1.61 -3.51
CA SER A 110 -12.97 2.25 -2.87
C SER A 110 -12.83 2.11 -1.36
N ILE A 111 -12.96 3.21 -0.63
CA ILE A 111 -12.82 3.28 0.82
C ILE A 111 -14.11 3.89 1.38
N ALA A 112 -14.98 3.06 1.96
CA ALA A 112 -16.15 3.53 2.68
C ALA A 112 -15.73 3.92 4.12
N VAL A 113 -16.17 5.11 4.54
CA VAL A 113 -15.84 5.67 5.85
C VAL A 113 -17.15 5.84 6.63
N THR A 114 -17.24 5.20 7.77
CA THR A 114 -18.42 5.24 8.63
C THR A 114 -18.02 5.56 10.06
N PRO A 115 -17.92 6.85 10.42
CA PRO A 115 -17.67 7.25 11.79
C PRO A 115 -18.92 6.99 12.66
N GLU A 116 -18.73 6.66 13.93
CA GLU A 116 -19.84 6.53 14.89
C GLU A 116 -20.56 7.87 15.11
N LYS A 117 -19.81 8.96 15.09
CA LYS A 117 -20.31 10.33 15.16
C LYS A 117 -19.74 11.15 14.02
N GLU A 118 -20.57 11.97 13.38
CA GLU A 118 -20.09 12.95 12.41
C GLU A 118 -18.98 13.82 13.02
N GLN A 119 -17.83 13.88 12.39
CA GLN A 119 -16.67 14.59 12.90
C GLN A 119 -15.73 14.99 11.78
N GLU A 120 -15.10 16.15 11.94
CA GLU A 120 -13.99 16.57 11.10
C GLU A 120 -12.70 15.88 11.51
N PHE A 121 -12.07 15.19 10.56
CA PHE A 121 -10.73 14.63 10.68
C PHE A 121 -10.07 14.49 9.31
N ALA A 122 -8.75 14.29 9.30
CA ALA A 122 -8.03 13.98 8.08
C ALA A 122 -8.02 12.47 7.81
N LEU A 123 -8.53 12.07 6.65
CA LEU A 123 -8.23 10.77 6.06
C LEU A 123 -7.01 10.93 5.16
N ARG A 124 -5.92 10.27 5.51
CA ARG A 124 -4.64 10.32 4.79
C ARG A 124 -4.45 9.02 4.03
N VAL A 125 -4.49 9.10 2.73
CA VAL A 125 -4.38 7.93 1.87
C VAL A 125 -3.03 7.93 1.21
N ARG A 126 -2.31 6.84 1.33
CA ARG A 126 -0.98 6.71 0.74
C ARG A 126 -1.07 6.69 -0.78
N ILE A 127 -0.23 7.48 -1.44
CA ILE A 127 -0.06 7.42 -2.89
C ILE A 127 1.30 6.80 -3.19
N PRO A 128 1.33 5.61 -3.85
CA PRO A 128 2.59 4.94 -4.16
C PRO A 128 3.50 5.80 -5.03
N GLY A 129 4.81 5.72 -4.79
CA GLY A 129 5.80 6.49 -5.54
C GLY A 129 5.76 6.22 -7.03
N TRP A 130 5.52 4.98 -7.45
CA TRP A 130 5.41 4.63 -8.87
C TRP A 130 4.28 5.38 -9.59
N ALA A 131 3.19 5.73 -8.88
CA ALA A 131 2.11 6.57 -9.42
C ALA A 131 2.44 8.07 -9.42
N GLN A 132 3.63 8.45 -8.96
CA GLN A 132 4.14 9.82 -8.85
C GLN A 132 5.50 10.00 -9.55
N ASP A 133 5.79 9.18 -10.54
CA ASP A 133 7.06 9.19 -11.29
C ASP A 133 8.32 8.85 -10.47
N ALA A 134 8.15 8.29 -9.27
CA ALA A 134 9.23 7.81 -8.42
C ALA A 134 9.17 6.28 -8.28
N PRO A 135 9.81 5.49 -9.16
CA PRO A 135 9.72 4.03 -9.15
C PRO A 135 10.26 3.42 -7.85
N VAL A 136 11.30 4.02 -7.31
CA VAL A 136 11.90 3.71 -6.01
C VAL A 136 12.23 5.03 -5.30
N PRO A 137 12.44 5.03 -3.98
CA PRO A 137 12.72 6.24 -3.20
C PRO A 137 14.19 6.71 -3.31
N THR A 138 14.85 6.39 -4.39
CA THR A 138 16.22 6.76 -4.72
C THR A 138 16.29 7.19 -6.18
N ASP A 139 17.40 7.74 -6.60
CA ASP A 139 17.72 8.12 -7.99
C ASP A 139 18.21 6.96 -8.86
N LEU A 140 18.28 5.73 -8.30
CA LEU A 140 18.77 4.55 -9.01
C LEU A 140 17.93 4.22 -10.27
N TYR A 141 16.63 4.50 -10.24
CA TYR A 141 15.74 4.29 -11.37
C TYR A 141 15.01 5.56 -11.74
N SER A 142 14.86 5.81 -13.03
CA SER A 142 14.03 6.89 -13.56
C SER A 142 13.10 6.37 -14.64
N PHE A 143 11.85 6.82 -14.67
CA PHE A 143 10.94 6.51 -15.76
C PHE A 143 11.32 7.27 -17.04
N THR A 144 11.12 6.65 -18.20
CA THR A 144 11.35 7.28 -19.51
C THR A 144 10.22 8.22 -19.93
N ASP A 145 9.07 8.06 -19.32
CA ASP A 145 7.81 8.76 -19.62
C ASP A 145 7.10 9.15 -18.31
N LYS A 146 6.24 10.14 -18.40
CA LYS A 146 5.42 10.57 -17.26
C LYS A 146 4.24 9.63 -17.03
N ALA A 147 3.93 9.38 -15.76
CA ALA A 147 2.72 8.67 -15.39
C ALA A 147 1.47 9.44 -15.79
N GLN A 148 0.41 8.72 -16.14
CA GLN A 148 -0.92 9.31 -16.07
C GLN A 148 -1.21 9.70 -14.61
N ALA A 149 -1.83 10.85 -14.43
CA ALA A 149 -2.15 11.33 -13.09
C ALA A 149 -3.20 10.41 -12.43
N TYR A 150 -2.93 9.98 -11.19
CA TYR A 150 -3.94 9.33 -10.37
C TYR A 150 -5.09 10.31 -10.08
N SER A 151 -6.24 9.79 -9.71
CA SER A 151 -7.38 10.61 -9.34
C SER A 151 -8.00 10.15 -8.03
N ILE A 152 -8.54 11.11 -7.29
CA ILE A 152 -9.30 10.88 -6.07
C ILE A 152 -10.66 11.56 -6.22
N SER A 153 -11.71 10.86 -5.84
CA SER A 153 -13.05 11.42 -5.69
C SER A 153 -13.64 11.09 -4.33
N VAL A 154 -14.51 11.93 -3.85
CA VAL A 154 -15.31 11.69 -2.63
C VAL A 154 -16.78 11.84 -3.01
N ASN A 155 -17.55 10.79 -2.78
CA ASN A 155 -18.97 10.73 -3.17
C ASN A 155 -19.19 11.09 -4.65
N GLY A 156 -18.33 10.57 -5.53
CA GLY A 156 -18.37 10.82 -6.98
C GLY A 156 -17.82 12.19 -7.42
N SER A 157 -17.49 13.09 -6.49
CA SER A 157 -16.94 14.41 -6.80
C SER A 157 -15.40 14.38 -6.75
N LYS A 158 -14.75 14.76 -7.86
CA LYS A 158 -13.29 14.81 -7.94
C LYS A 158 -12.71 15.81 -6.93
N VAL A 159 -11.69 15.38 -6.19
CA VAL A 159 -11.02 16.18 -5.16
C VAL A 159 -9.56 16.34 -5.51
N ASN A 160 -9.04 17.56 -5.35
CA ASN A 160 -7.62 17.84 -5.44
C ASN A 160 -7.01 17.83 -4.03
N ALA A 161 -6.58 16.66 -3.57
CA ALA A 161 -6.01 16.49 -2.24
C ALA A 161 -4.58 17.02 -2.19
N LYS A 162 -4.25 17.74 -1.12
CA LYS A 162 -2.86 18.13 -0.85
C LYS A 162 -2.06 16.89 -0.50
N GLN A 163 -0.86 16.78 -1.07
CA GLN A 163 0.08 15.74 -0.71
C GLN A 163 1.08 16.22 0.32
N TYR A 164 1.33 15.37 1.30
CA TYR A 164 2.38 15.54 2.27
C TYR A 164 2.92 14.17 2.70
N ASP A 165 4.24 14.01 2.71
CA ASP A 165 4.94 12.77 3.09
C ASP A 165 4.41 11.49 2.43
N GLY A 166 4.04 11.57 1.14
CA GLY A 166 3.52 10.43 0.37
C GLY A 166 2.03 10.14 0.59
N TYR A 167 1.31 10.98 1.34
CA TYR A 167 -0.12 10.84 1.57
C TYR A 167 -0.92 11.96 0.91
N ALA A 168 -1.99 11.60 0.26
CA ALA A 168 -3.06 12.52 -0.11
C ALA A 168 -3.95 12.74 1.11
N THR A 169 -4.10 14.00 1.52
CA THR A 169 -4.81 14.38 2.75
C THR A 169 -6.19 14.93 2.41
N LEU A 170 -7.23 14.29 2.96
CA LEU A 170 -8.64 14.66 2.79
C LEU A 170 -9.19 15.11 4.14
N VAL A 171 -9.29 16.41 4.35
CA VAL A 171 -9.88 17.00 5.56
C VAL A 171 -11.32 17.40 5.28
N ARG A 172 -12.26 16.82 6.02
CA ARG A 172 -13.69 17.17 5.92
C ARG A 172 -14.46 16.66 7.13
N ASN A 173 -15.69 17.13 7.28
CA ASN A 173 -16.62 16.55 8.23
C ASN A 173 -17.17 15.24 7.62
N TRP A 174 -16.68 14.09 8.13
CA TRP A 174 -17.05 12.77 7.67
C TRP A 174 -18.35 12.30 8.31
N LYS A 175 -19.18 11.63 7.53
CA LYS A 175 -20.43 11.01 7.97
C LYS A 175 -20.58 9.59 7.40
N ALA A 176 -21.46 8.84 8.03
CA ALA A 176 -21.71 7.48 7.63
C ALA A 176 -22.12 7.40 6.15
N GLY A 177 -21.45 6.51 5.41
CA GLY A 177 -21.68 6.28 3.99
C GLY A 177 -20.86 7.17 3.05
N ASP A 178 -19.96 8.01 3.57
CA ASP A 178 -18.98 8.70 2.72
C ASP A 178 -18.04 7.68 2.07
N VAL A 179 -17.79 7.84 0.76
CA VAL A 179 -16.95 6.94 -0.01
C VAL A 179 -15.84 7.73 -0.71
N VAL A 180 -14.61 7.30 -0.50
CA VAL A 180 -13.43 7.79 -1.23
C VAL A 180 -13.10 6.78 -2.31
N GLU A 181 -13.02 7.24 -3.55
CA GLU A 181 -12.58 6.43 -4.68
C GLU A 181 -11.23 6.93 -5.18
N ILE A 182 -10.30 6.01 -5.37
CA ILE A 182 -8.96 6.29 -5.88
C ILE A 182 -8.77 5.47 -7.13
N ASN A 183 -8.23 6.08 -8.16
CA ASN A 183 -7.82 5.39 -9.37
C ASN A 183 -6.33 5.65 -9.61
N LEU A 184 -5.54 4.59 -9.47
CA LEU A 184 -4.11 4.57 -9.75
C LEU A 184 -3.90 3.97 -11.15
N PRO A 185 -3.37 4.73 -12.12
CA PRO A 185 -3.09 4.19 -13.46
C PRO A 185 -2.06 3.06 -13.38
N MET A 186 -2.44 1.85 -13.81
CA MET A 186 -1.60 0.64 -13.79
C MET A 186 -1.03 0.36 -15.18
N GLU A 187 -0.33 1.33 -15.74
CA GLU A 187 0.29 1.21 -17.06
C GLU A 187 1.63 0.49 -16.99
N VAL A 188 1.95 -0.27 -18.04
CA VAL A 188 3.31 -0.81 -18.22
C VAL A 188 4.24 0.34 -18.61
N ARG A 189 5.19 0.64 -17.76
CA ARG A 189 6.14 1.74 -17.94
C ARG A 189 7.57 1.21 -17.98
N ARG A 190 8.40 1.88 -18.77
CA ARG A 190 9.83 1.59 -18.81
C ARG A 190 10.58 2.50 -17.85
N CYS A 191 11.56 1.94 -17.18
CA CYS A 191 12.50 2.71 -16.37
C CYS A 191 13.94 2.45 -16.83
N LEU A 192 14.78 3.45 -16.63
CA LEU A 192 16.22 3.35 -16.80
C LEU A 192 16.84 3.11 -15.44
N LEU A 193 17.73 2.13 -15.38
CA LEU A 193 18.60 1.90 -14.23
C LEU A 193 19.85 2.75 -14.42
N TYR A 194 20.20 3.56 -13.44
CA TYR A 194 21.47 4.23 -13.40
C TYR A 194 22.56 3.21 -13.02
N THR A 195 23.43 2.92 -13.97
CA THR A 195 24.63 2.11 -13.72
C THR A 195 25.82 3.04 -13.70
N SER A 196 26.64 2.98 -12.66
CA SER A 196 27.95 3.65 -12.69
C SER A 196 28.71 3.23 -13.93
N PRO A 197 29.35 4.15 -14.67
CA PRO A 197 30.26 3.76 -15.73
C PRO A 197 31.38 2.96 -15.12
N SER A 198 31.58 1.74 -15.64
CA SER A 198 32.69 0.85 -15.28
C SER A 198 34.02 1.40 -15.79
#